data_386cea7d8e6bb7975a984e90f9399d20
#
_entry.id   386cea7d8e6bb7975a984e90f9399d20
#
_cell.length_a   1.000
_cell.length_b   1.000
_cell.length_c   1.000
_cell.angle_alpha   90.00
_cell.angle_beta   90.00
_cell.angle_gamma   90.00
#
_symmetry.space_group_name_H-M   'P 1'
#
loop_
_entity.id
_entity.type
_entity.pdbx_description
1 polymer ?
#
loop_
_entity_poly.entity_id
_entity_poly.type
_entity_poly.pdbx_seq_one_letter_code
_entity_poly.pdbx_strand_id
1 'polypeptide(L)'
;VYPRPDGKQCYEALENNEYIDILEPILNRCGIATKRGYRRTPMNSDNGDTIMKQNVRESDAWGADVHYVSHTNAISNGAEQTRVSGCNPMYYTYSSKGKKLGEIMVKYRKQVYPGKVTLVPNAKWYELRVPNAVSFYEEHAFHDNPNDIGWWHEHMTEVAESAAKGLCEWFGIPYVEPGKPAEPVEPMTPGELLVKIMNSTGTCGTWEIVK
;
A
#
# COMPACT_ATOMS: atom_id res chain seq x y z
N VAL A 1 -9.23 2.67 -17.56
CA VAL A 1 -9.58 1.24 -17.63
C VAL A 1 -8.68 0.60 -18.69
N TYR A 2 -7.91 -0.40 -18.32
CA TYR A 2 -6.93 -1.07 -19.19
C TYR A 2 -7.20 -2.58 -19.19
N PRO A 3 -6.93 -3.33 -20.29
CA PRO A 3 -7.08 -4.77 -20.28
C PRO A 3 -6.01 -5.42 -19.41
N ARG A 4 -6.41 -6.39 -18.59
CA ARG A 4 -5.51 -7.26 -17.83
C ARG A 4 -5.01 -8.41 -18.69
N PRO A 5 -3.86 -9.05 -18.36
CA PRO A 5 -3.39 -10.25 -19.04
C PRO A 5 -4.41 -11.42 -19.01
N ASP A 6 -5.26 -11.47 -17.98
CA ASP A 6 -6.34 -12.45 -17.83
C ASP A 6 -7.62 -12.11 -18.64
N GLY A 7 -7.58 -11.08 -19.47
CA GLY A 7 -8.70 -10.61 -20.30
C GLY A 7 -9.75 -9.77 -19.57
N LYS A 8 -9.61 -9.55 -18.27
CA LYS A 8 -10.47 -8.64 -17.52
C LYS A 8 -10.05 -7.20 -17.74
N GLN A 9 -10.89 -6.28 -17.31
CA GLN A 9 -10.53 -4.87 -17.31
C GLN A 9 -9.84 -4.49 -15.99
N CYS A 10 -8.75 -3.73 -16.10
CA CYS A 10 -8.05 -3.16 -14.98
C CYS A 10 -8.87 -1.98 -14.42
N TYR A 11 -9.30 -2.14 -13.17
CA TYR A 11 -9.86 -1.05 -12.36
C TYR A 11 -8.99 -0.90 -11.14
N GLU A 12 -8.27 0.18 -11.05
CA GLU A 12 -7.29 0.43 -9.99
C GLU A 12 -7.84 0.11 -8.58
N ALA A 13 -9.07 0.50 -8.29
CA ALA A 13 -9.67 0.21 -6.98
C ALA A 13 -9.86 -1.29 -6.70
N LEU A 14 -10.21 -2.09 -7.72
CA LEU A 14 -10.37 -3.53 -7.56
C LEU A 14 -9.03 -4.23 -7.39
N GLU A 15 -8.04 -3.83 -8.14
CA GLU A 15 -6.71 -4.42 -8.11
C GLU A 15 -5.97 -4.12 -6.81
N ASN A 16 -6.07 -2.89 -6.34
CA ASN A 16 -5.55 -2.56 -5.02
C ASN A 16 -6.30 -3.29 -3.90
N ASN A 17 -7.61 -3.57 -4.06
CA ASN A 17 -8.34 -4.45 -3.14
C ASN A 17 -7.81 -5.89 -3.18
N GLU A 18 -7.56 -6.46 -4.38
CA GLU A 18 -6.95 -7.78 -4.53
C GLU A 18 -5.59 -7.85 -3.83
N TYR A 19 -4.75 -6.84 -4.03
CA TYR A 19 -3.46 -6.72 -3.34
C TYR A 19 -3.61 -6.69 -1.82
N ILE A 20 -4.53 -5.89 -1.30
CA ILE A 20 -4.77 -5.79 0.14
C ILE A 20 -5.37 -7.09 0.70
N ASP A 21 -6.21 -7.80 -0.07
CA ASP A 21 -6.72 -9.13 0.31
C ASP A 21 -5.59 -10.16 0.49
N ILE A 22 -4.47 -9.97 -0.21
CA ILE A 22 -3.25 -10.78 -0.06
C ILE A 22 -2.39 -10.28 1.11
N LEU A 23 -2.18 -8.97 1.23
CA LEU A 23 -1.28 -8.37 2.23
C LEU A 23 -1.80 -8.53 3.66
N GLU A 24 -3.09 -8.35 3.90
CA GLU A 24 -3.68 -8.39 5.24
C GLU A 24 -3.41 -9.70 6.00
N PRO A 25 -3.67 -10.89 5.44
CA PRO A 25 -3.37 -12.14 6.13
C PRO A 25 -1.86 -12.35 6.37
N ILE A 26 -0.99 -11.80 5.51
CA ILE A 26 0.47 -11.85 5.71
C ILE A 26 0.87 -11.01 6.92
N LEU A 27 0.34 -9.81 7.05
CA LEU A 27 0.59 -8.93 8.19
C LEU A 27 0.07 -9.54 9.49
N ASN A 28 -1.16 -10.07 9.47
CA ASN A 28 -1.76 -10.74 10.62
C ASN A 28 -0.95 -11.98 11.06
N ARG A 29 -0.41 -12.74 10.10
CA ARG A 29 0.52 -13.85 10.39
C ARG A 29 1.77 -13.37 11.12
N CYS A 30 2.25 -12.18 10.83
CA CYS A 30 3.40 -11.57 11.50
C CYS A 30 3.05 -10.87 12.83
N GLY A 31 1.80 -10.97 13.29
CA GLY A 31 1.36 -10.34 14.54
C GLY A 31 1.05 -8.84 14.41
N ILE A 32 0.98 -8.33 13.19
CA ILE A 32 0.57 -6.95 12.91
C ILE A 32 -0.95 -6.93 12.73
N ALA A 33 -1.67 -6.25 13.62
CA ALA A 33 -3.12 -6.13 13.52
C ALA A 33 -3.53 -5.15 12.42
N THR A 34 -4.56 -5.51 11.66
CA THR A 34 -5.04 -4.73 10.53
C THR A 34 -6.49 -4.31 10.70
N LYS A 35 -6.83 -3.13 10.23
CA LYS A 35 -8.20 -2.70 10.08
C LYS A 35 -8.39 -2.05 8.71
N ARG A 36 -9.15 -2.73 7.87
CA ARG A 36 -9.49 -2.25 6.53
C ARG A 36 -10.51 -1.11 6.60
N GLY A 37 -10.26 -0.09 5.81
CA GLY A 37 -11.19 0.99 5.65
C GLY A 37 -12.29 0.75 4.61
N TYR A 38 -12.76 1.83 4.04
CA TYR A 38 -13.82 1.80 3.06
C TYR A 38 -13.38 1.12 1.76
N ARG A 39 -14.10 0.08 1.35
CA ARG A 39 -13.92 -0.59 0.05
C ARG A 39 -14.86 0.01 -0.98
N ARG A 40 -14.33 0.29 -2.13
CA ARG A 40 -15.06 0.87 -3.24
C ARG A 40 -14.99 -0.01 -4.47
N THR A 41 -16.09 -0.11 -5.19
CA THR A 41 -16.14 -0.71 -6.52
C THR A 41 -16.12 0.38 -7.58
N PRO A 42 -15.78 0.09 -8.86
CA PRO A 42 -15.84 1.05 -9.94
C PRO A 42 -17.23 1.66 -10.16
N MET A 43 -18.27 0.98 -9.71
CA MET A 43 -19.68 1.41 -9.84
C MET A 43 -20.13 2.33 -8.72
N ASN A 44 -19.29 2.57 -7.72
CA ASN A 44 -19.64 3.41 -6.58
C ASN A 44 -19.59 4.89 -6.99
N SER A 45 -20.66 5.63 -6.70
CA SER A 45 -20.79 7.06 -7.00
C SER A 45 -20.24 7.98 -5.93
N ASP A 46 -19.65 7.43 -4.84
CA ASP A 46 -19.12 8.24 -3.75
C ASP A 46 -18.01 9.18 -4.21
N ASN A 47 -17.92 10.32 -3.58
CA ASN A 47 -16.86 11.27 -3.84
C ASN A 47 -15.55 10.79 -3.20
N GLY A 48 -14.53 10.53 -4.03
CA GLY A 48 -13.22 10.03 -3.58
C GLY A 48 -12.53 10.96 -2.57
N ASP A 49 -12.64 12.27 -2.73
CA ASP A 49 -12.07 13.24 -1.80
C ASP A 49 -12.71 13.14 -0.41
N THR A 50 -14.03 12.93 -0.34
CA THR A 50 -14.74 12.71 0.92
C THR A 50 -14.30 11.42 1.60
N ILE A 51 -14.16 10.33 0.82
CA ILE A 51 -13.72 9.02 1.32
C ILE A 51 -12.29 9.11 1.85
N MET A 52 -11.39 9.71 1.10
CA MET A 52 -10.00 9.92 1.49
C MET A 52 -9.90 10.67 2.84
N LYS A 53 -10.67 11.74 3.01
CA LYS A 53 -10.72 12.50 4.27
C LYS A 53 -11.33 11.69 5.41
N GLN A 54 -12.35 10.89 5.15
CA GLN A 54 -12.92 9.97 6.14
C GLN A 54 -11.89 8.95 6.58
N ASN A 55 -11.20 8.32 5.63
CA ASN A 55 -10.18 7.33 5.90
C ASN A 55 -9.08 7.87 6.82
N VAL A 56 -8.58 9.09 6.56
CA VAL A 56 -7.59 9.73 7.42
C VAL A 56 -8.14 9.95 8.84
N ARG A 57 -9.38 10.49 8.97
CA ARG A 57 -9.99 10.67 10.31
C ARG A 57 -10.14 9.36 11.08
N GLU A 58 -10.53 8.29 10.40
CA GLU A 58 -10.67 6.98 11.04
C GLU A 58 -9.33 6.36 11.42
N SER A 59 -8.28 6.60 10.62
CA SER A 59 -6.91 6.26 10.96
C SER A 59 -6.47 6.92 12.26
N ASP A 60 -6.68 8.23 12.33
CA ASP A 60 -6.29 9.03 13.50
C ASP A 60 -7.11 8.62 14.74
N ALA A 61 -8.42 8.42 14.58
CA ALA A 61 -9.29 7.97 15.66
C ALA A 61 -8.94 6.59 16.20
N TRP A 62 -8.41 5.72 15.34
CA TRP A 62 -7.93 4.39 15.75
C TRP A 62 -6.52 4.42 16.34
N GLY A 63 -5.78 5.51 16.16
CA GLY A 63 -4.41 5.67 16.66
C GLY A 63 -3.40 4.83 15.88
N ALA A 64 -3.51 4.79 14.56
CA ALA A 64 -2.59 4.04 13.72
C ALA A 64 -1.15 4.54 13.87
N ASP A 65 -0.16 3.63 13.91
CA ASP A 65 1.26 3.97 13.85
C ASP A 65 1.75 4.22 12.42
N VAL A 66 1.21 3.49 11.46
CA VAL A 66 1.48 3.66 10.03
C VAL A 66 0.18 3.78 9.24
N HIS A 67 0.16 4.75 8.35
CA HIS A 67 -0.90 4.97 7.37
C HIS A 67 -0.36 4.55 6.00
N TYR A 68 -0.68 3.32 5.58
CA TYR A 68 -0.20 2.75 4.32
C TYR A 68 -1.25 2.93 3.23
N VAL A 69 -0.85 3.51 2.09
CA VAL A 69 -1.72 3.78 0.94
C VAL A 69 -1.23 3.01 -0.27
N SER A 70 -2.11 2.22 -0.87
CA SER A 70 -1.82 1.39 -2.05
C SER A 70 -2.51 1.95 -3.29
N HIS A 71 -1.73 2.17 -4.34
CA HIS A 71 -2.16 2.71 -5.63
C HIS A 71 -1.42 2.08 -6.80
N THR A 72 -1.88 2.41 -8.01
CA THR A 72 -1.15 2.23 -9.26
C THR A 72 -1.12 3.53 -10.05
N ASN A 73 0.00 3.82 -10.69
CA ASN A 73 0.30 5.09 -11.36
C ASN A 73 -0.18 5.12 -12.82
N ALA A 74 -0.28 6.30 -13.40
CA ALA A 74 -0.47 6.50 -14.83
C ALA A 74 0.15 7.83 -15.29
N ILE A 75 0.58 7.90 -16.54
CA ILE A 75 1.02 9.15 -17.18
C ILE A 75 0.07 9.61 -18.29
N SER A 76 -0.91 8.79 -18.67
CA SER A 76 -1.84 9.07 -19.75
C SER A 76 -3.29 9.05 -19.27
N ASN A 77 -4.14 9.79 -19.95
CA ASN A 77 -5.58 9.82 -19.70
C ASN A 77 -6.30 8.71 -20.47
N GLY A 78 -6.03 7.45 -20.15
CA GLY A 78 -6.74 6.31 -20.72
C GLY A 78 -6.11 5.70 -21.97
N ALA A 79 -4.94 6.16 -22.42
CA ALA A 79 -4.20 5.54 -23.52
C ALA A 79 -3.07 4.66 -22.97
N GLU A 80 -2.85 3.49 -23.58
CA GLU A 80 -1.70 2.65 -23.26
C GLU A 80 -0.38 3.35 -23.60
N GLN A 81 0.65 3.06 -22.81
CA GLN A 81 2.00 3.57 -23.00
C GLN A 81 3.04 2.50 -22.62
N THR A 82 4.24 2.60 -23.17
CA THR A 82 5.36 1.71 -22.83
C THR A 82 6.63 2.47 -22.47
N ARG A 83 6.53 3.79 -22.32
CA ARG A 83 7.69 4.69 -22.10
C ARG A 83 8.12 4.76 -20.66
N VAL A 84 7.17 4.59 -19.73
CA VAL A 84 7.40 4.73 -18.29
C VAL A 84 6.91 3.49 -17.59
N SER A 85 7.74 2.95 -16.72
CA SER A 85 7.45 1.85 -15.82
C SER A 85 8.15 2.08 -14.49
N GLY A 86 7.77 1.38 -13.45
CA GLY A 86 8.46 1.43 -12.18
C GLY A 86 7.53 1.53 -10.97
N CYS A 87 8.05 1.13 -9.84
CA CYS A 87 7.42 1.31 -8.55
C CYS A 87 7.88 2.61 -7.90
N ASN A 88 6.93 3.42 -7.44
CA ASN A 88 7.20 4.72 -6.83
C ASN A 88 6.65 4.79 -5.40
N PRO A 89 7.35 4.21 -4.40
CA PRO A 89 7.05 4.48 -3.00
C PRO A 89 7.22 5.95 -2.67
N MET A 90 6.32 6.51 -1.86
CA MET A 90 6.32 7.93 -1.52
C MET A 90 6.22 8.15 -0.01
N TYR A 91 6.77 9.26 0.44
CA TYR A 91 6.69 9.71 1.81
C TYR A 91 6.43 11.21 1.89
N TYR A 92 5.89 11.67 3.01
CA TYR A 92 5.73 13.11 3.24
C TYR A 92 7.11 13.78 3.35
N THR A 93 7.39 14.73 2.48
CA THR A 93 8.72 15.37 2.32
C THR A 93 9.34 15.84 3.64
N TYR A 94 8.51 16.30 4.59
CA TYR A 94 8.98 16.84 5.87
C TYR A 94 8.96 15.82 7.02
N SER A 95 8.64 14.54 6.73
CA SER A 95 8.65 13.46 7.71
C SER A 95 9.94 12.65 7.64
N SER A 96 10.82 12.81 8.62
CA SER A 96 12.02 11.98 8.75
C SER A 96 11.68 10.51 9.02
N LYS A 97 10.62 10.23 9.79
CA LYS A 97 10.11 8.88 10.02
C LYS A 97 9.54 8.29 8.74
N GLY A 98 8.73 9.04 7.98
CA GLY A 98 8.21 8.61 6.69
C GLY A 98 9.31 8.29 5.69
N LYS A 99 10.37 9.11 5.64
CA LYS A 99 11.55 8.83 4.81
C LYS A 99 12.22 7.52 5.20
N LYS A 100 12.45 7.30 6.51
CA LYS A 100 13.07 6.06 7.01
C LYS A 100 12.21 4.83 6.68
N LEU A 101 10.90 4.89 6.90
CA LEU A 101 9.98 3.82 6.49
C LEU A 101 10.07 3.57 4.98
N GLY A 102 10.01 4.63 4.16
CA GLY A 102 10.14 4.52 2.71
C GLY A 102 11.44 3.87 2.25
N GLU A 103 12.58 4.19 2.89
CA GLU A 103 13.88 3.58 2.61
C GLU A 103 13.88 2.07 2.91
N ILE A 104 13.26 1.66 4.02
CA ILE A 104 13.08 0.24 4.38
C ILE A 104 12.19 -0.46 3.33
N MET A 105 11.05 0.11 2.99
CA MET A 105 10.13 -0.46 2.01
C MET A 105 10.77 -0.62 0.64
N VAL A 106 11.51 0.39 0.17
CA VAL A 106 12.29 0.33 -1.08
C VAL A 106 13.33 -0.77 -1.06
N LYS A 107 14.02 -0.99 0.06
CA LYS A 107 15.01 -2.07 0.21
C LYS A 107 14.40 -3.44 -0.11
N TYR A 108 13.22 -3.73 0.42
CA TYR A 108 12.53 -5.00 0.16
C TYR A 108 11.88 -5.05 -1.21
N ARG A 109 11.30 -3.95 -1.69
CA ARG A 109 10.70 -3.87 -3.02
C ARG A 109 11.70 -4.13 -4.14
N LYS A 110 12.93 -3.63 -4.02
CA LYS A 110 14.02 -3.88 -4.97
C LYS A 110 14.45 -5.34 -5.08
N GLN A 111 14.11 -6.17 -4.12
CA GLN A 111 14.42 -7.62 -4.18
C GLN A 111 13.42 -8.38 -5.04
N VAL A 112 12.26 -7.82 -5.29
CA VAL A 112 11.16 -8.44 -6.02
C VAL A 112 10.93 -7.75 -7.36
N TYR A 113 10.80 -6.43 -7.38
CA TYR A 113 10.47 -5.69 -8.59
C TYR A 113 11.65 -5.64 -9.56
N PRO A 114 11.48 -6.10 -10.83
CA PRO A 114 12.59 -6.23 -11.77
C PRO A 114 13.06 -4.88 -12.34
N GLY A 115 12.24 -3.85 -12.24
CA GLY A 115 12.48 -2.53 -12.79
C GLY A 115 12.97 -1.52 -11.77
N LYS A 116 12.75 -0.25 -12.07
CA LYS A 116 13.17 0.85 -11.22
C LYS A 116 12.23 1.02 -10.03
N VAL A 117 12.78 1.04 -8.81
CA VAL A 117 12.07 1.42 -7.58
C VAL A 117 12.65 2.74 -7.09
N THR A 118 11.84 3.78 -7.07
CA THR A 118 12.27 5.14 -6.72
C THR A 118 11.47 5.70 -5.55
N LEU A 119 12.15 5.98 -4.44
CA LEU A 119 11.52 6.67 -3.31
C LEU A 119 11.30 8.15 -3.65
N VAL A 120 10.05 8.61 -3.60
CA VAL A 120 9.65 9.95 -4.02
C VAL A 120 9.17 10.78 -2.82
N PRO A 121 9.79 11.94 -2.52
CA PRO A 121 9.24 12.88 -1.56
C PRO A 121 8.01 13.60 -2.14
N ASN A 122 6.94 13.70 -1.38
CA ASN A 122 5.72 14.40 -1.80
C ASN A 122 5.18 15.28 -0.66
N ALA A 123 5.06 16.57 -0.90
CA ALA A 123 4.58 17.54 0.08
C ALA A 123 3.08 17.88 -0.10
N LYS A 124 2.44 17.39 -1.16
CA LYS A 124 1.11 17.87 -1.57
C LYS A 124 -0.02 16.92 -1.22
N TRP A 125 0.20 15.61 -1.32
CA TRP A 125 -0.87 14.65 -1.19
C TRP A 125 -1.41 14.58 0.23
N TYR A 126 -2.73 14.57 0.32
CA TYR A 126 -3.47 14.65 1.58
C TYR A 126 -3.12 13.49 2.51
N GLU A 127 -3.13 12.27 1.98
CA GLU A 127 -2.89 11.03 2.72
C GLU A 127 -1.43 10.84 3.18
N LEU A 128 -0.50 11.62 2.62
CA LEU A 128 0.88 11.66 3.10
C LEU A 128 1.10 12.69 4.21
N ARG A 129 0.43 13.85 4.11
CA ARG A 129 0.74 15.01 4.97
C ARG A 129 -0.18 15.19 6.17
N VAL A 130 -1.39 14.61 6.15
CA VAL A 130 -2.43 14.90 7.15
C VAL A 130 -2.54 13.85 8.26
N PRO A 131 -2.37 12.53 8.00
CA PRO A 131 -2.44 11.54 9.06
C PRO A 131 -1.48 11.84 10.22
N ASN A 132 -1.91 11.58 11.47
CA ASN A 132 -1.04 11.57 12.64
C ASN A 132 -0.03 10.43 12.59
N ALA A 133 -0.41 9.32 11.98
CA ALA A 133 0.44 8.16 11.72
C ALA A 133 1.62 8.48 10.79
N VAL A 134 2.66 7.66 10.82
CA VAL A 134 3.69 7.69 9.80
C VAL A 134 3.10 7.24 8.46
N SER A 135 2.98 8.15 7.50
CA SER A 135 2.36 7.85 6.23
C SER A 135 3.35 7.28 5.22
N PHE A 136 2.92 6.23 4.52
CA PHE A 136 3.61 5.62 3.40
C PHE A 136 2.61 5.39 2.26
N TYR A 137 2.97 5.80 1.07
CA TYR A 137 2.13 5.71 -0.12
C TYR A 137 2.90 4.99 -1.22
N GLU A 138 2.31 4.02 -1.88
CA GLU A 138 3.00 3.22 -2.88
C GLU A 138 2.23 3.16 -4.19
N GLU A 139 2.85 3.67 -5.24
CA GLU A 139 2.47 3.43 -6.62
C GLU A 139 3.19 2.18 -7.08
N HIS A 140 2.51 1.04 -7.06
CA HIS A 140 3.11 -0.28 -7.29
C HIS A 140 3.66 -0.47 -8.69
N ALA A 141 2.93 0.02 -9.69
CA ALA A 141 3.24 -0.10 -11.11
C ALA A 141 2.47 0.97 -11.90
N PHE A 142 2.80 1.16 -13.17
CA PHE A 142 2.01 2.00 -14.07
C PHE A 142 0.90 1.18 -14.72
N HIS A 143 -0.36 1.45 -14.35
CA HIS A 143 -1.51 0.69 -14.88
C HIS A 143 -1.83 1.01 -16.34
N ASP A 144 -1.29 2.08 -16.91
CA ASP A 144 -1.34 2.40 -18.33
C ASP A 144 -0.19 1.78 -19.15
N ASN A 145 0.74 1.06 -18.49
CA ASN A 145 1.77 0.27 -19.13
C ASN A 145 1.44 -1.23 -19.02
N PRO A 146 1.03 -1.92 -20.11
CA PRO A 146 0.61 -3.31 -20.06
C PRO A 146 1.66 -4.27 -19.48
N ASN A 147 2.95 -4.01 -19.75
CA ASN A 147 4.03 -4.85 -19.24
C ASN A 147 4.23 -4.65 -17.73
N ASP A 148 4.11 -3.42 -17.25
CA ASP A 148 4.33 -3.08 -15.86
C ASP A 148 3.19 -3.58 -14.97
N ILE A 149 1.94 -3.28 -15.37
CA ILE A 149 0.77 -3.75 -14.64
C ILE A 149 0.58 -5.27 -14.75
N GLY A 150 0.90 -5.86 -15.90
CA GLY A 150 0.88 -7.31 -16.09
C GLY A 150 1.83 -8.01 -15.13
N TRP A 151 3.07 -7.53 -15.03
CA TRP A 151 4.02 -8.04 -14.07
C TRP A 151 3.49 -7.94 -12.63
N TRP A 152 2.94 -6.80 -12.24
CA TRP A 152 2.41 -6.61 -10.89
C TRP A 152 1.25 -7.56 -10.57
N HIS A 153 0.33 -7.80 -11.52
CA HIS A 153 -0.75 -8.77 -11.34
C HIS A 153 -0.23 -10.20 -11.10
N GLU A 154 0.81 -10.59 -11.82
CA GLU A 154 1.40 -11.93 -11.69
C GLU A 154 2.20 -12.10 -10.38
N HIS A 155 2.65 -11.00 -9.76
CA HIS A 155 3.56 -11.01 -8.61
C HIS A 155 2.99 -10.29 -7.37
N MET A 156 1.67 -10.12 -7.28
CA MET A 156 1.04 -9.43 -6.13
C MET A 156 1.41 -10.08 -4.79
N THR A 157 1.55 -11.40 -4.75
CA THR A 157 1.93 -12.12 -3.53
C THR A 157 3.35 -11.77 -3.08
N GLU A 158 4.31 -11.82 -3.99
CA GLU A 158 5.72 -11.47 -3.70
C GLU A 158 5.85 -10.00 -3.31
N VAL A 159 5.05 -9.14 -3.96
CA VAL A 159 4.96 -7.71 -3.65
C VAL A 159 4.41 -7.51 -2.23
N ALA A 160 3.35 -8.21 -1.85
CA ALA A 160 2.78 -8.17 -0.50
C ALA A 160 3.74 -8.73 0.55
N GLU A 161 4.42 -9.85 0.28
CA GLU A 161 5.43 -10.39 1.18
C GLU A 161 6.59 -9.41 1.39
N SER A 162 7.01 -8.71 0.32
CA SER A 162 8.05 -7.67 0.44
C SER A 162 7.61 -6.49 1.30
N ALA A 163 6.35 -6.08 1.20
CA ALA A 163 5.78 -5.02 2.04
C ALA A 163 5.70 -5.47 3.52
N ALA A 164 5.25 -6.69 3.77
CA ALA A 164 5.20 -7.24 5.12
C ALA A 164 6.59 -7.35 5.76
N LYS A 165 7.62 -7.78 5.02
CA LYS A 165 9.01 -7.78 5.47
C LYS A 165 9.49 -6.37 5.85
N GLY A 166 9.17 -5.38 5.04
CA GLY A 166 9.49 -3.99 5.32
C GLY A 166 8.81 -3.45 6.59
N LEU A 167 7.53 -3.76 6.77
CA LEU A 167 6.78 -3.37 7.96
C LEU A 167 7.26 -4.11 9.22
N CYS A 168 7.59 -5.40 9.12
CA CYS A 168 8.21 -6.14 10.22
C CYS A 168 9.54 -5.51 10.65
N GLU A 169 10.41 -5.14 9.69
CA GLU A 169 11.67 -4.43 10.01
C GLU A 169 11.40 -3.06 10.65
N TRP A 170 10.43 -2.31 10.13
CA TRP A 170 10.05 -1.02 10.70
C TRP A 170 9.61 -1.12 12.16
N PHE A 171 8.83 -2.14 12.48
CA PHE A 171 8.34 -2.39 13.83
C PHE A 171 9.30 -3.17 14.72
N GLY A 172 10.40 -3.69 14.18
CA GLY A 172 11.36 -4.49 14.93
C GLY A 172 10.83 -5.85 15.36
N ILE A 173 9.89 -6.41 14.60
CA ILE A 173 9.30 -7.74 14.84
C ILE A 173 9.78 -8.74 13.79
N PRO A 174 9.82 -10.05 14.10
CA PRO A 174 10.21 -11.06 13.14
C PRO A 174 9.17 -11.21 12.03
N TYR A 175 9.63 -11.32 10.78
CA TYR A 175 8.78 -11.77 9.68
C TYR A 175 8.53 -13.28 9.81
N VAL A 176 7.27 -13.69 9.66
CA VAL A 176 6.85 -15.10 9.72
C VAL A 176 6.65 -15.63 8.30
N GLU A 177 7.41 -16.67 7.94
CA GLU A 177 7.30 -17.31 6.61
C GLU A 177 5.96 -18.05 6.43
N PRO A 178 5.47 -18.19 5.18
CA PRO A 178 4.27 -18.99 4.89
C PRO A 178 4.37 -20.41 5.46
N GLY A 179 3.27 -20.91 6.04
CA GLY A 179 3.19 -22.27 6.57
C GLY A 179 3.90 -22.50 7.90
N LYS A 180 4.56 -21.50 8.47
CA LYS A 180 5.06 -21.57 9.85
C LYS A 180 4.00 -20.98 10.80
N PRO A 181 3.71 -21.63 11.94
CA PRO A 181 2.92 -20.99 12.97
C PRO A 181 3.68 -19.75 13.47
N ALA A 182 2.93 -18.66 13.71
CA ALA A 182 3.50 -17.52 14.44
C ALA A 182 4.07 -18.05 15.77
N GLU A 183 5.35 -17.81 16.04
CA GLU A 183 5.83 -17.99 17.41
C GLU A 183 5.02 -17.06 18.31
N PRO A 184 4.64 -17.48 19.53
CA PRO A 184 3.94 -16.60 20.44
C PRO A 184 4.79 -15.34 20.64
N VAL A 185 4.40 -14.25 20.03
CA VAL A 185 4.98 -12.96 20.35
C VAL A 185 4.49 -12.68 21.78
N GLU A 186 5.41 -12.59 22.75
CA GLU A 186 5.08 -12.09 24.08
C GLU A 186 4.23 -10.82 23.91
N PRO A 187 3.12 -10.68 24.64
CA PRO A 187 2.24 -9.53 24.49
C PRO A 187 3.06 -8.27 24.69
N MET A 188 3.27 -7.54 23.61
CA MET A 188 3.96 -6.25 23.66
C MET A 188 3.11 -5.30 24.50
N THR A 189 3.73 -4.75 25.55
CA THR A 189 3.13 -3.79 26.48
C THR A 189 2.59 -2.53 25.78
N PRO A 190 1.73 -1.70 26.44
CA PRO A 190 0.98 -0.61 25.82
C PRO A 190 1.87 0.39 25.05
N GLY A 191 1.79 0.39 23.78
CA GLY A 191 2.62 0.99 22.74
C GLY A 191 2.47 0.17 21.49
N GLU A 192 1.37 -0.57 21.39
CA GLU A 192 1.07 -1.50 20.31
C GLU A 192 1.23 -0.87 18.94
N LEU A 193 1.91 -1.60 18.09
CA LEU A 193 2.19 -1.24 16.71
C LEU A 193 0.91 -1.09 15.90
N LEU A 194 0.67 0.09 15.36
CA LEU A 194 -0.49 0.41 14.56
C LEU A 194 -0.08 0.81 13.14
N VAL A 195 -0.56 0.08 12.15
CA VAL A 195 -0.38 0.41 10.74
C VAL A 195 -1.73 0.64 10.09
N LYS A 196 -1.88 1.71 9.36
CA LYS A 196 -3.01 1.93 8.49
C LYS A 196 -2.58 1.76 7.04
N ILE A 197 -3.24 0.85 6.36
CA ILE A 197 -3.05 0.60 4.94
C ILE A 197 -4.21 1.25 4.19
N MET A 198 -3.89 2.11 3.26
CA MET A 198 -4.87 2.80 2.44
C MET A 198 -4.68 2.47 0.98
N ASN A 199 -5.79 2.31 0.34
CA ASN A 199 -5.91 2.18 -1.08
C ASN A 199 -6.93 3.24 -1.54
N SER A 200 -6.47 4.29 -2.18
CA SER A 200 -7.31 5.39 -2.64
C SER A 200 -6.87 5.89 -4.01
N THR A 201 -7.83 6.08 -4.85
CA THR A 201 -7.66 6.83 -6.08
C THR A 201 -8.39 8.12 -5.96
N GLY A 202 -8.25 9.18 -6.47
CA GLY A 202 -9.08 10.38 -6.34
C GLY A 202 -10.61 10.13 -6.42
N THR A 203 -11.01 8.99 -6.98
CA THR A 203 -12.40 8.57 -7.18
C THR A 203 -12.78 7.26 -6.52
N CYS A 204 -11.82 6.45 -6.11
CA CYS A 204 -12.02 5.16 -5.44
C CYS A 204 -11.07 5.05 -4.27
N GLY A 205 -11.48 4.42 -3.22
CA GLY A 205 -10.60 4.26 -2.07
C GLY A 205 -10.94 3.05 -1.22
N THR A 206 -9.91 2.38 -0.80
CA THR A 206 -9.93 1.43 0.30
C THR A 206 -8.79 1.78 1.23
N TRP A 207 -8.94 1.44 2.47
CA TRP A 207 -7.85 1.61 3.43
C TRP A 207 -7.89 0.48 4.44
N GLU A 208 -6.75 0.17 4.99
CA GLU A 208 -6.62 -0.78 6.07
C GLU A 208 -5.84 -0.19 7.23
N ILE A 209 -6.22 -0.56 8.42
CA ILE A 209 -5.55 -0.18 9.65
C ILE A 209 -4.97 -1.45 10.24
N VAL A 210 -3.71 -1.39 10.61
CA VAL A 210 -2.93 -2.52 11.09
C VAL A 210 -2.41 -2.21 12.49
N LYS A 211 -2.63 -3.13 13.42
CA LYS A 211 -2.22 -3.01 14.81
C LYS A 211 -1.35 -4.19 15.23
#